data_03a3ada29538045eef5d4c9fd873fae0
#
_entry.id   03a3ada29538045eef5d4c9fd873fae0
#
_cell.length_a   1.000
_cell.length_b   1.000
_cell.length_c   1.000
_cell.angle_alpha   90.00
_cell.angle_beta   90.00
_cell.angle_gamma   90.00
#
_symmetry.space_group_name_H-M   'P 1'
#
loop_
_entity.id
_entity.type
_entity.pdbx_description
1 polymer ?
#
loop_
_entity_poly.entity_id
_entity_poly.type
_entity_poly.pdbx_seq_one_letter_code
_entity_poly.pdbx_strand_id
1 'polypeptide(L)'
;MATIDNDTPYVRYVNAYYEKGAFYVITNALSDKMKHIKNNCIAAIAGEWFTAHGRAFGLGYFYKKVNCEIVQKLKTVFSAWIDNGHNDFTDENTVILCIELTDGILFSNGNRYTF
;
A
#
# COMPACT_ATOMS: atom_id res chain seq x y z
N MET A 1 7.87 -1.84 1.57
CA MET A 1 6.77 -2.72 2.01
C MET A 1 7.25 -4.17 2.04
N ALA A 2 7.01 -4.86 3.11
CA ALA A 2 7.34 -6.27 3.25
C ALA A 2 6.09 -7.12 3.45
N THR A 3 6.06 -8.30 2.85
CA THR A 3 5.02 -9.31 2.99
C THR A 3 5.68 -10.65 3.30
N ILE A 4 4.88 -11.63 3.72
CA ILE A 4 5.39 -12.94 4.13
C ILE A 4 4.80 -14.03 3.24
N ASP A 5 5.67 -14.88 2.71
CA ASP A 5 5.28 -16.11 2.01
C ASP A 5 5.85 -17.30 2.81
N ASN A 6 4.96 -18.10 3.38
CA ASN A 6 5.29 -19.08 4.43
C ASN A 6 6.01 -18.36 5.57
N ASP A 7 7.24 -18.67 5.88
CA ASP A 7 7.99 -18.00 6.95
C ASP A 7 9.05 -17.03 6.40
N THR A 8 9.03 -16.75 5.10
CA THR A 8 10.03 -15.91 4.44
C THR A 8 9.49 -14.52 4.16
N PRO A 9 10.12 -13.47 4.69
CA PRO A 9 9.73 -12.10 4.35
C PRO A 9 10.30 -11.69 3.00
N TYR A 10 9.50 -10.93 2.24
CA TYR A 10 9.89 -10.35 0.96
C TYR A 10 9.67 -8.85 1.03
N VAL A 11 10.65 -8.07 0.60
CA VAL A 11 10.61 -6.61 0.65
C VAL A 11 10.73 -6.01 -0.74
N ARG A 12 9.99 -4.93 -1.02
CA ARG A 12 10.04 -4.16 -2.25
C ARG A 12 9.71 -2.71 -1.99
N TYR A 13 10.13 -1.83 -2.88
CA TYR A 13 9.72 -0.44 -2.86
C TYR A 13 8.31 -0.30 -3.43
N VAL A 14 7.52 0.57 -2.82
CA VAL A 14 6.18 0.93 -3.31
C VAL A 14 5.98 2.43 -3.19
N ASN A 15 5.13 2.97 -4.06
CA ASN A 15 4.62 4.33 -3.90
C ASN A 15 3.30 4.24 -3.12
N ALA A 16 3.24 4.89 -1.97
CA ALA A 16 2.11 4.77 -1.06
C ALA A 16 1.59 6.14 -0.64
N TYR A 17 0.27 6.25 -0.51
CA TYR A 17 -0.42 7.41 0.02
C TYR A 17 -0.95 7.11 1.40
N TYR A 18 -0.64 7.98 2.37
CA TYR A 18 -1.11 7.84 3.75
C TYR A 18 -2.36 8.67 3.99
N GLU A 19 -3.37 8.08 4.59
CA GLU A 19 -4.57 8.76 5.06
C GLU A 19 -5.18 8.01 6.25
N LYS A 20 -5.42 8.73 7.34
CA LYS A 20 -6.18 8.24 8.50
C LYS A 20 -5.75 6.86 9.00
N GLY A 21 -4.45 6.67 9.19
CA GLY A 21 -3.92 5.44 9.76
C GLY A 21 -3.74 4.30 8.78
N ALA A 22 -3.83 4.56 7.47
CA ALA A 22 -3.66 3.55 6.44
C ALA A 22 -2.80 4.08 5.29
N PHE A 23 -2.10 3.16 4.63
CA PHE A 23 -1.41 3.43 3.37
C PHE A 23 -2.17 2.77 2.22
N TYR A 24 -2.19 3.45 1.08
CA TYR A 24 -2.85 2.98 -0.14
C TYR A 24 -1.83 2.87 -1.27
N VAL A 25 -1.83 1.74 -1.95
CA VAL A 25 -0.88 1.41 -3.02
C VAL A 25 -1.67 0.94 -4.25
N ILE A 26 -1.27 1.42 -5.44
CA ILE A 26 -1.80 0.89 -6.70
C ILE A 26 -0.92 -0.27 -7.10
N THR A 27 -1.49 -1.44 -7.34
CA THR A 27 -0.74 -2.63 -7.69
C THR A 27 -1.55 -3.55 -8.60
N ASN A 28 -0.94 -4.66 -9.03
CA ASN A 28 -1.61 -5.68 -9.82
C ASN A 28 -2.08 -6.82 -8.91
N ALA A 29 -3.32 -7.25 -9.10
CA ALA A 29 -3.94 -8.34 -8.33
C ALA A 29 -3.19 -9.67 -8.45
N LEU A 30 -2.44 -9.86 -9.53
CA LEU A 30 -1.69 -11.09 -9.80
C LEU A 30 -0.23 -11.00 -9.31
N SER A 31 0.16 -9.90 -8.68
CA SER A 31 1.52 -9.73 -8.14
C SER A 31 1.78 -10.65 -6.96
N ASP A 32 3.07 -10.91 -6.71
CA ASP A 32 3.47 -11.79 -5.60
C ASP A 32 3.03 -11.24 -4.25
N LYS A 33 3.14 -9.91 -4.04
CA LYS A 33 2.68 -9.31 -2.78
C LYS A 33 1.19 -9.55 -2.52
N MET A 34 0.36 -9.50 -3.56
CA MET A 34 -1.08 -9.77 -3.42
C MET A 34 -1.36 -11.23 -3.10
N LYS A 35 -0.58 -12.16 -3.66
CA LYS A 35 -0.66 -13.58 -3.31
C LYS A 35 -0.23 -13.82 -1.86
N HIS A 36 0.84 -13.15 -1.41
CA HIS A 36 1.33 -13.26 -0.04
C HIS A 36 0.27 -12.81 0.97
N ILE A 37 -0.31 -11.61 0.78
CA ILE A 37 -1.28 -11.07 1.73
C ILE A 37 -2.60 -11.84 1.76
N LYS A 38 -2.93 -12.54 0.70
CA LYS A 38 -4.11 -13.42 0.66
C LYS A 38 -3.98 -14.57 1.67
N ASN A 39 -2.77 -15.08 1.86
CA ASN A 39 -2.47 -16.17 2.80
C ASN A 39 -2.06 -15.65 4.18
N ASN A 40 -1.40 -14.49 4.23
CA ASN A 40 -0.98 -13.85 5.48
C ASN A 40 -1.07 -12.32 5.29
N CYS A 41 -2.04 -11.71 5.92
CA CYS A 41 -2.32 -10.29 5.77
C CYS A 41 -1.34 -9.38 6.52
N ILE A 42 -0.45 -9.93 7.32
CA ILE A 42 0.55 -9.12 8.04
C ILE A 42 1.54 -8.53 7.05
N ALA A 43 1.74 -7.22 7.16
CA ALA A 43 2.66 -6.48 6.32
C ALA A 43 3.46 -5.48 7.16
N ALA A 44 4.61 -5.09 6.65
CA ALA A 44 5.41 -4.02 7.22
C ALA A 44 5.67 -2.96 6.16
N ILE A 45 5.75 -1.72 6.58
CA ILE A 45 6.04 -0.60 5.70
C ILE A 45 7.03 0.34 6.39
N ALA A 46 7.94 0.89 5.62
CA ALA A 46 8.91 1.84 6.12
C ALA A 46 9.11 2.98 5.13
N GLY A 47 9.33 4.15 5.64
CA GLY A 47 9.77 5.30 4.89
C GLY A 47 11.07 5.84 5.50
N GLU A 48 11.44 7.04 5.12
CA GLU A 48 12.68 7.66 5.60
C GLU A 48 12.67 7.87 7.12
N TRP A 49 11.51 8.21 7.68
CA TRP A 49 11.38 8.62 9.07
C TRP A 49 10.48 7.71 9.92
N PHE A 50 10.03 6.59 9.37
CA PHE A 50 9.13 5.69 10.10
C PHE A 50 9.31 4.24 9.68
N THR A 51 8.87 3.35 10.56
CA THR A 51 8.64 1.94 10.28
C THR A 51 7.36 1.52 10.98
N ALA A 52 6.56 0.67 10.36
CA ALA A 52 5.27 0.28 10.90
C ALA A 52 4.88 -1.13 10.45
N HIS A 53 4.00 -1.74 11.24
CA HIS A 53 3.31 -2.96 10.87
C HIS A 53 1.85 -2.66 10.58
N GLY A 54 1.24 -3.50 9.78
CA GLY A 54 -0.16 -3.36 9.45
C GLY A 54 -0.78 -4.64 8.93
N ARG A 55 -2.08 -4.53 8.64
CA ARG A 55 -2.85 -5.57 7.97
C ARG A 55 -3.17 -5.09 6.57
N ALA A 56 -2.80 -5.88 5.57
CA ALA A 56 -2.97 -5.56 4.17
C ALA A 56 -4.17 -6.30 3.58
N PHE A 57 -4.96 -5.59 2.80
CA PHE A 57 -6.09 -6.18 2.08
C PHE A 57 -6.37 -5.41 0.80
N GLY A 58 -6.93 -6.11 -0.20
CA GLY A 58 -7.29 -5.51 -1.46
C GLY A 58 -8.64 -4.80 -1.41
N LEU A 59 -8.72 -3.63 -2.02
CA LEU A 59 -9.98 -2.90 -2.21
C LEU A 59 -10.63 -3.19 -3.57
N GLY A 60 -10.03 -4.07 -4.36
CA GLY A 60 -10.52 -4.43 -5.67
C GLY A 60 -10.08 -3.48 -6.76
N TYR A 61 -10.73 -3.59 -7.92
CA TYR A 61 -10.40 -2.83 -9.11
C TYR A 61 -10.35 -1.33 -8.84
N PHE A 62 -9.35 -0.66 -9.42
CA PHE A 62 -9.09 0.77 -9.25
C PHE A 62 -10.34 1.63 -9.51
N TYR A 63 -11.05 1.38 -10.61
CA TYR A 63 -12.27 2.12 -10.96
C TYR A 63 -13.57 1.50 -10.43
N LYS A 64 -13.49 0.59 -9.47
CA LYS A 64 -14.68 0.12 -8.79
C LYS A 64 -15.40 1.30 -8.13
N LYS A 65 -16.72 1.38 -8.28
CA LYS A 65 -17.52 2.52 -7.82
C LYS A 65 -17.29 2.88 -6.36
N VAL A 66 -17.16 1.88 -5.48
CA VAL A 66 -16.91 2.09 -4.04
C VAL A 66 -15.56 2.76 -3.76
N ASN A 67 -14.62 2.69 -4.71
CA ASN A 67 -13.27 3.25 -4.57
C ASN A 67 -13.16 4.68 -5.11
N CYS A 68 -14.23 5.29 -5.60
CA CYS A 68 -14.17 6.56 -6.32
C CYS A 68 -13.54 7.69 -5.49
N GLU A 69 -13.79 7.74 -4.20
CA GLU A 69 -13.24 8.77 -3.32
C GLU A 69 -11.73 8.64 -3.15
N ILE A 70 -11.24 7.43 -2.84
CA ILE A 70 -9.79 7.20 -2.71
C ILE A 70 -9.07 7.34 -4.06
N VAL A 71 -9.70 6.98 -5.16
CA VAL A 71 -9.15 7.12 -6.51
C VAL A 71 -8.85 8.59 -6.82
N GLN A 72 -9.73 9.52 -6.46
CA GLN A 72 -9.49 10.95 -6.67
C GLN A 72 -8.25 11.43 -5.91
N LYS A 73 -8.07 10.96 -4.69
CA LYS A 73 -6.90 11.29 -3.88
C LYS A 73 -5.62 10.70 -4.46
N LEU A 74 -5.66 9.45 -4.90
CA LEU A 74 -4.51 8.79 -5.52
C LEU A 74 -4.11 9.48 -6.83
N LYS A 75 -5.05 9.86 -7.65
CA LYS A 75 -4.78 10.61 -8.89
C LYS A 75 -4.10 11.94 -8.61
N THR A 76 -4.51 12.63 -7.56
CA THR A 76 -3.92 13.91 -7.18
C THR A 76 -2.51 13.75 -6.65
N VAL A 77 -2.31 12.83 -5.70
CA VAL A 77 -1.02 12.59 -5.04
C VAL A 77 0.01 12.03 -6.01
N PHE A 78 -0.40 11.13 -6.89
CA PHE A 78 0.48 10.47 -7.84
C PHE A 78 0.44 11.09 -9.25
N SER A 79 -0.02 12.34 -9.38
CA SER A 79 -0.21 13.00 -10.67
C SER A 79 1.04 13.04 -11.55
N ALA A 80 2.23 13.07 -10.94
CA ALA A 80 3.49 13.14 -11.68
C ALA A 80 3.82 11.86 -12.43
N TRP A 81 3.26 10.70 -12.04
CA TRP A 81 3.64 9.41 -12.64
C TRP A 81 2.47 8.45 -12.89
N ILE A 82 1.27 8.76 -12.43
CA ILE A 82 0.13 7.82 -12.51
C ILE A 82 -0.21 7.41 -13.95
N ASP A 83 -0.03 8.33 -14.90
CA ASP A 83 -0.32 8.12 -16.31
C ASP A 83 0.92 7.86 -17.16
N ASN A 84 2.04 7.48 -16.54
CA ASN A 84 3.32 7.30 -17.26
C ASN A 84 3.47 5.94 -17.97
N GLY A 85 2.40 5.14 -18.04
CA GLY A 85 2.40 3.85 -18.72
C GLY A 85 2.73 2.64 -17.83
N HIS A 86 3.05 2.85 -16.55
CA HIS A 86 3.32 1.73 -15.63
C HIS A 86 2.04 1.08 -15.11
N ASN A 87 0.91 1.77 -15.18
CA ASN A 87 -0.39 1.24 -14.75
C ASN A 87 -1.35 1.24 -15.93
N ASP A 88 -1.97 0.10 -16.19
CA ASP A 88 -3.05 -0.03 -17.16
C ASP A 88 -4.38 -0.06 -16.41
N PHE A 89 -5.07 1.08 -16.36
CA PHE A 89 -6.33 1.22 -15.65
C PHE A 89 -7.52 0.59 -16.40
N THR A 90 -7.32 0.10 -17.63
CA THR A 90 -8.31 -0.70 -18.33
C THR A 90 -8.29 -2.17 -17.89
N ASP A 91 -7.20 -2.60 -17.26
CA ASP A 91 -7.06 -3.94 -16.70
C ASP A 91 -7.73 -4.01 -15.33
N GLU A 92 -8.72 -4.88 -15.18
CA GLU A 92 -9.44 -5.10 -13.92
C GLU A 92 -8.53 -5.65 -12.80
N ASN A 93 -7.36 -6.14 -13.13
CA ASN A 93 -6.34 -6.58 -12.17
C ASN A 93 -5.53 -5.39 -11.62
N THR A 94 -5.72 -4.18 -12.12
CA THR A 94 -5.17 -2.97 -11.49
C THR A 94 -6.03 -2.61 -10.29
N VAL A 95 -5.50 -2.88 -9.11
CA VAL A 95 -6.25 -2.82 -7.86
C VAL A 95 -5.61 -1.85 -6.87
N ILE A 96 -6.38 -1.48 -5.86
CA ILE A 96 -5.90 -0.71 -4.73
C ILE A 96 -5.64 -1.66 -3.56
N LEU A 97 -4.43 -1.58 -3.00
CA LEU A 97 -4.04 -2.28 -1.79
C LEU A 97 -4.08 -1.30 -0.63
N CYS A 98 -4.76 -1.68 0.44
CA CYS A 98 -4.82 -0.92 1.68
C CYS A 98 -4.01 -1.62 2.76
N ILE A 99 -3.18 -0.87 3.48
CA ILE A 99 -2.43 -1.36 4.64
C ILE A 99 -2.89 -0.55 5.85
N GLU A 100 -3.73 -1.16 6.69
CA GLU A 100 -4.16 -0.55 7.95
C GLU A 100 -3.08 -0.75 9.00
N LEU A 101 -2.55 0.36 9.53
CA LEU A 101 -1.46 0.30 10.50
C LEU A 101 -1.96 -0.19 11.85
N THR A 102 -1.18 -1.08 12.47
CA THR A 102 -1.44 -1.63 13.81
C THR A 102 -0.51 -1.05 14.86
N ASP A 103 0.74 -0.82 14.48
CA ASP A 103 1.77 -0.25 15.35
C ASP A 103 2.91 0.31 14.52
N GLY A 104 3.73 1.14 15.13
CA GLY A 104 4.88 1.69 14.43
C GLY A 104 5.72 2.62 15.28
N ILE A 105 6.79 3.08 14.66
CA ILE A 105 7.75 4.02 15.23
C ILE A 105 7.94 5.15 14.22
N LEU A 106 7.77 6.39 14.68
CA LEU A 106 8.02 7.61 13.91
C LEU A 106 9.16 8.39 14.55
N PHE A 107 10.11 8.85 13.76
CA PHE A 107 11.15 9.77 14.18
C PHE A 107 10.86 11.17 13.63
N SER A 108 10.80 12.15 14.52
CA SER A 108 10.53 13.54 14.14
C SER A 108 11.27 14.48 15.06
N ASN A 109 12.02 15.42 14.48
CA ASN A 109 12.79 16.45 15.23
C ASN A 109 13.71 15.85 16.31
N GLY A 110 14.34 14.71 16.00
CA GLY A 110 15.23 14.01 16.95
C GLY A 110 14.50 13.19 18.02
N ASN A 111 13.18 13.16 18.01
CA ASN A 111 12.37 12.40 18.96
C ASN A 111 11.82 11.12 18.33
N ARG A 112 11.65 10.09 19.14
CA ARG A 112 11.08 8.80 18.75
C ARG A 112 9.67 8.68 19.32
N TYR A 113 8.69 8.49 18.45
CA TYR A 113 7.28 8.31 18.81
C TYR A 113 6.85 6.89 18.45
N THR A 114 6.11 6.25 19.35
CA THR A 114 5.49 4.95 19.10
C THR A 114 3.98 5.10 18.97
N PHE A 115 3.38 4.27 18.14
CA PHE A 115 1.91 4.26 17.99
C PHE A 115 1.39 2.85 17.76
#